data_b12407bbed0966996b1cfe6dc71c0e4f
#
_entry.id   b12407bbed0966996b1cfe6dc71c0e4f
#
_cell.length_a   1.000
_cell.length_b   1.000
_cell.length_c   1.000
_cell.angle_alpha   90.00
_cell.angle_beta   90.00
_cell.angle_gamma   90.00
#
_symmetry.space_group_name_H-M   'P 1'
#
loop_
_entity.id
_entity.type
_entity.pdbx_description
1 polymer ?
#
loop_
_entity_poly.entity_id
_entity_poly.type
_entity_poly.pdbx_seq_one_letter_code
_entity_poly.pdbx_strand_id
1 'polypeptide(L)'
;MGTFLISKRKNDEFQFVLKAGNGQIILASEGYATKAACENGIESVQKNSQVEARFDKLESKNGKFYFNLKASNGQIIGNSEMYESQAARDNGIASVAKNAPDADVKEDL
;
A
#
# COMPACT_ATOMS: atom_id res chain seq x y z
N MET A 1 -8.32 8.26 9.75
CA MET A 1 -6.89 8.13 10.10
C MET A 1 -6.44 6.69 9.89
N GLY A 2 -5.36 6.50 9.16
CA GLY A 2 -4.89 5.17 8.83
C GLY A 2 -3.78 4.67 9.74
N THR A 3 -3.39 3.43 9.53
CA THR A 3 -2.31 2.80 10.27
C THR A 3 -1.46 1.96 9.33
N PHE A 4 -0.13 2.16 9.36
CA PHE A 4 0.82 1.24 8.77
C PHE A 4 1.18 0.21 9.82
N LEU A 5 1.03 -1.06 9.50
CA LEU A 5 1.37 -2.15 10.41
C LEU A 5 2.54 -2.94 9.82
N ILE A 6 3.66 -2.95 10.54
CA ILE A 6 4.84 -3.72 10.14
C ILE A 6 4.76 -5.09 10.78
N SER A 7 4.93 -6.14 9.99
CA SER A 7 4.94 -7.51 10.47
C SER A 7 6.08 -8.29 9.81
N LYS A 8 6.32 -9.50 10.33
CA LYS A 8 7.38 -10.37 9.83
C LYS A 8 6.74 -11.53 9.07
N ARG A 9 7.29 -11.84 7.90
CA ARG A 9 6.88 -13.00 7.11
C ARG A 9 7.54 -14.28 7.64
N LYS A 10 7.07 -15.43 7.17
CA LYS A 10 7.63 -16.74 7.54
C LYS A 10 9.11 -16.87 7.16
N ASN A 11 9.56 -16.16 6.12
CA ASN A 11 10.94 -16.18 5.65
C ASN A 11 11.82 -15.12 6.33
N ASP A 12 11.35 -14.55 7.44
CA ASP A 12 12.02 -13.51 8.22
C ASP A 12 12.13 -12.15 7.53
N GLU A 13 11.48 -11.99 6.38
CA GLU A 13 11.37 -10.67 5.75
C GLU A 13 10.31 -9.83 6.45
N PHE A 14 10.51 -8.51 6.40
CA PHE A 14 9.55 -7.55 6.94
C PHE A 14 8.61 -7.08 5.85
N GLN A 15 7.38 -6.77 6.23
CA GLN A 15 6.39 -6.20 5.32
C GLN A 15 5.53 -5.22 6.07
N PHE A 16 4.81 -4.37 5.33
CA PHE A 16 3.81 -3.51 5.93
C PHE A 16 2.51 -3.61 5.16
N VAL A 17 1.43 -3.32 5.86
CA VAL A 17 0.14 -3.06 5.24
C VAL A 17 -0.32 -1.69 5.69
N LEU A 18 -1.11 -1.01 4.85
CA LEU A 18 -1.78 0.22 5.23
C LEU A 18 -3.25 -0.11 5.44
N LYS A 19 -3.75 0.22 6.62
CA LYS A 19 -5.16 0.07 6.97
C LYS A 19 -5.84 1.43 6.97
N ALA A 20 -7.05 1.47 6.45
CA ALA A 20 -7.90 2.66 6.55
C ALA A 20 -8.45 2.80 7.97
N GLY A 21 -9.11 3.91 8.25
CA GLY A 21 -9.67 4.15 9.58
C GLY A 21 -10.68 3.10 10.04
N ASN A 22 -11.31 2.37 9.12
CA ASN A 22 -12.24 1.28 9.44
C ASN A 22 -11.55 -0.07 9.66
N GLY A 23 -10.21 -0.11 9.64
CA GLY A 23 -9.44 -1.32 9.84
C GLY A 23 -9.22 -2.18 8.61
N GLN A 24 -9.75 -1.80 7.45
CA GLN A 24 -9.55 -2.56 6.22
C GLN A 24 -8.17 -2.32 5.63
N ILE A 25 -7.54 -3.38 5.13
CA ILE A 25 -6.26 -3.28 4.43
C ILE A 25 -6.52 -2.69 3.05
N ILE A 26 -5.86 -1.57 2.75
CA ILE A 26 -6.02 -0.87 1.47
C ILE A 26 -4.75 -0.89 0.62
N LEU A 27 -3.62 -1.27 1.21
CA LEU A 27 -2.36 -1.42 0.48
C LEU A 27 -1.48 -2.41 1.23
N ALA A 28 -0.72 -3.22 0.50
CA ALA A 28 0.23 -4.16 1.08
C ALA A 28 1.56 -4.03 0.36
N SER A 29 2.66 -4.15 1.09
CA SER A 29 4.00 -4.07 0.53
C SER A 29 4.52 -5.44 0.13
N GLU A 30 5.65 -5.44 -0.58
CA GLU A 30 6.47 -6.63 -0.78
C GLU A 30 7.33 -6.88 0.46
N GLY A 31 8.09 -7.97 0.47
CA GLY A 31 9.00 -8.27 1.56
C GLY A 31 10.26 -7.45 1.52
N TYR A 32 10.73 -7.03 2.68
CA TYR A 32 11.99 -6.31 2.85
C TYR A 32 12.92 -7.12 3.74
N ALA A 33 14.20 -7.13 3.41
CA ALA A 33 15.19 -7.90 4.17
C ALA A 33 15.44 -7.33 5.57
N THR A 34 15.23 -6.03 5.76
CA THR A 34 15.47 -5.35 7.03
C THR A 34 14.28 -4.48 7.42
N LYS A 35 14.14 -4.22 8.71
CA LYS A 35 13.11 -3.32 9.22
C LYS A 35 13.33 -1.90 8.70
N ALA A 36 14.59 -1.45 8.61
CA ALA A 36 14.90 -0.12 8.10
C ALA A 36 14.44 0.05 6.65
N ALA A 37 14.65 -0.98 5.80
CA ALA A 37 14.16 -0.94 4.42
C ALA A 37 12.63 -0.89 4.37
N CYS A 38 11.96 -1.62 5.25
CA CYS A 38 10.50 -1.61 5.36
C CYS A 38 10.00 -0.21 5.74
N GLU A 39 10.64 0.44 6.70
CA GLU A 39 10.29 1.80 7.12
C GLU A 39 10.51 2.81 6.00
N ASN A 40 11.57 2.65 5.21
CA ASN A 40 11.79 3.48 4.03
C ASN A 40 10.67 3.28 3.00
N GLY A 41 10.18 2.05 2.87
CA GLY A 41 9.03 1.76 2.00
C GLY A 41 7.77 2.49 2.45
N ILE A 42 7.54 2.56 3.76
CA ILE A 42 6.41 3.32 4.31
C ILE A 42 6.53 4.81 3.96
N GLU A 43 7.71 5.41 4.15
CA GLU A 43 7.94 6.80 3.77
C GLU A 43 7.71 7.03 2.29
N SER A 44 8.12 6.08 1.46
CA SER A 44 7.91 6.14 0.01
C SER A 44 6.42 6.15 -0.32
N VAL A 45 5.62 5.32 0.36
CA VAL A 45 4.16 5.32 0.19
C VAL A 45 3.58 6.69 0.59
N GLN A 46 4.00 7.22 1.71
CA GLN A 46 3.50 8.52 2.18
C GLN A 46 3.73 9.63 1.15
N LYS A 47 4.91 9.64 0.54
CA LYS A 47 5.26 10.62 -0.49
C LYS A 47 4.53 10.39 -1.79
N ASN A 48 4.60 9.16 -2.32
CA ASN A 48 4.13 8.86 -3.66
C ASN A 48 2.61 8.78 -3.75
N SER A 49 1.93 8.50 -2.63
CA SER A 49 0.47 8.45 -2.60
C SER A 49 -0.17 9.81 -2.90
N GLN A 50 0.59 10.89 -2.81
CA GLN A 50 0.11 12.25 -3.08
C GLN A 50 0.24 12.63 -4.55
N VAL A 51 0.81 11.77 -5.38
CA VAL A 51 1.00 12.00 -6.81
C VAL A 51 0.15 10.98 -7.57
N GLU A 52 -0.93 11.44 -8.18
CA GLU A 52 -1.90 10.56 -8.85
C GLU A 52 -1.24 9.68 -9.91
N ALA A 53 -0.28 10.21 -10.65
CA ALA A 53 0.41 9.49 -11.72
C ALA A 53 1.22 8.28 -11.22
N ARG A 54 1.45 8.18 -9.92
CA ARG A 54 2.18 7.05 -9.33
C ARG A 54 1.28 5.82 -9.10
N PHE A 55 -0.03 5.99 -9.18
CA PHE A 55 -0.97 4.88 -9.09
C PHE A 55 -1.19 4.27 -10.48
N ASP A 56 -0.87 2.99 -10.60
CA ASP A 56 -1.04 2.23 -11.84
C ASP A 56 -2.36 1.46 -11.75
N LYS A 57 -3.33 1.81 -12.59
CA LYS A 57 -4.67 1.20 -12.57
C LYS A 57 -4.68 -0.01 -13.49
N LEU A 58 -5.02 -1.18 -12.94
CA LEU A 58 -4.87 -2.44 -13.64
C LEU A 58 -6.15 -3.26 -13.54
N GLU A 59 -6.25 -4.22 -14.45
CA GLU A 59 -7.36 -5.19 -14.47
C GLU A 59 -6.76 -6.59 -14.48
N SER A 60 -7.29 -7.48 -13.64
CA SER A 60 -6.82 -8.86 -13.57
C SER A 60 -7.47 -9.72 -14.65
N LYS A 61 -6.92 -10.92 -14.87
CA LYS A 61 -7.42 -11.85 -15.88
C LYS A 61 -8.87 -12.29 -15.65
N ASN A 62 -9.31 -12.28 -14.40
CA ASN A 62 -10.67 -12.70 -14.04
C ASN A 62 -11.66 -11.54 -13.97
N GLY A 63 -11.29 -10.38 -14.53
CA GLY A 63 -12.19 -9.23 -14.61
C GLY A 63 -12.29 -8.38 -13.35
N LYS A 64 -11.39 -8.58 -12.40
CA LYS A 64 -11.30 -7.75 -11.21
C LYS A 64 -10.38 -6.56 -11.46
N PHE A 65 -10.52 -5.52 -10.65
CA PHE A 65 -9.74 -4.30 -10.79
C PHE A 65 -8.84 -4.11 -9.58
N TYR A 66 -7.64 -3.60 -9.81
CA TYR A 66 -6.69 -3.34 -8.72
C TYR A 66 -5.74 -2.21 -9.13
N PHE A 67 -4.88 -1.80 -8.21
CA PHE A 67 -3.86 -0.81 -8.52
C PHE A 67 -2.56 -1.16 -7.80
N ASN A 68 -1.48 -0.68 -8.37
CA ASN A 68 -0.17 -0.66 -7.72
C ASN A 68 0.23 0.78 -7.47
N LEU A 69 0.97 1.02 -6.41
CA LEU A 69 1.59 2.32 -6.16
C LEU A 69 3.07 2.19 -6.45
N LYS A 70 3.59 3.11 -7.24
CA LYS A 70 5.00 3.12 -7.66
C LYS A 70 5.74 4.30 -7.07
N ALA A 71 7.03 4.11 -6.82
CA ALA A 71 7.94 5.20 -6.50
C ALA A 71 8.33 5.95 -7.77
N SER A 72 9.04 7.06 -7.60
CA SER A 72 9.48 7.89 -8.73
C SER A 72 10.39 7.16 -9.72
N ASN A 73 11.10 6.12 -9.26
CA ASN A 73 11.95 5.30 -10.13
C ASN A 73 11.20 4.17 -10.85
N GLY A 74 9.87 4.11 -10.69
CA GLY A 74 9.04 3.09 -11.33
C GLY A 74 8.91 1.78 -10.57
N GLN A 75 9.55 1.63 -9.44
CA GLN A 75 9.44 0.41 -8.63
C GLN A 75 8.09 0.36 -7.90
N ILE A 76 7.48 -0.82 -7.89
CA ILE A 76 6.23 -1.04 -7.16
C ILE A 76 6.54 -1.08 -5.66
N ILE A 77 5.89 -0.21 -4.90
CA ILE A 77 6.05 -0.12 -3.44
C ILE A 77 4.83 -0.60 -2.68
N GLY A 78 3.71 -0.84 -3.37
CA GLY A 78 2.52 -1.39 -2.75
C GLY A 78 1.52 -1.89 -3.76
N ASN A 79 0.71 -2.86 -3.34
CA ASN A 79 -0.35 -3.46 -4.14
C ASN A 79 -1.66 -3.31 -3.40
N SER A 80 -2.75 -3.08 -4.17
CA SER A 80 -4.08 -3.06 -3.58
C SER A 80 -4.68 -4.46 -3.51
N GLU A 81 -5.82 -4.56 -2.82
CA GLU A 81 -6.72 -5.70 -2.90
C GLU A 81 -7.43 -5.69 -4.26
N MET A 82 -8.15 -6.77 -4.57
CA MET A 82 -8.95 -6.85 -5.79
C MET A 82 -10.32 -6.23 -5.57
N TYR A 83 -10.75 -5.40 -6.51
CA TYR A 83 -12.04 -4.70 -6.46
C TYR A 83 -12.96 -5.19 -7.57
N GLU A 84 -14.27 -5.17 -7.31
CA GLU A 84 -15.27 -5.65 -8.26
C GLU A 84 -15.57 -4.66 -9.37
N SER A 85 -15.22 -3.38 -9.20
CA SER A 85 -15.52 -2.34 -10.19
C SER A 85 -14.39 -1.32 -10.23
N GLN A 86 -14.34 -0.57 -11.33
CA GLN A 86 -13.40 0.54 -11.47
C GLN A 86 -13.66 1.63 -10.42
N ALA A 87 -14.92 1.90 -10.13
CA ALA A 87 -15.28 2.90 -9.13
C ALA A 87 -14.78 2.51 -7.74
N ALA A 88 -14.90 1.23 -7.37
CA ALA A 88 -14.39 0.73 -6.09
C ALA A 88 -12.86 0.83 -6.03
N ARG A 89 -12.17 0.49 -7.14
CA ARG A 89 -10.71 0.64 -7.23
C ARG A 89 -10.31 2.10 -7.04
N ASP A 90 -11.00 3.02 -7.70
CA ASP A 90 -10.67 4.45 -7.63
C ASP A 90 -10.91 4.98 -6.21
N ASN A 91 -11.94 4.49 -5.52
CA ASN A 91 -12.16 4.81 -4.11
C ASN A 91 -11.01 4.29 -3.24
N GLY A 92 -10.47 3.12 -3.57
CA GLY A 92 -9.30 2.57 -2.88
C GLY A 92 -8.08 3.46 -3.04
N ILE A 93 -7.84 3.97 -4.24
CA ILE A 93 -6.76 4.92 -4.51
C ILE A 93 -6.93 6.17 -3.66
N ALA A 94 -8.14 6.74 -3.64
CA ALA A 94 -8.42 7.93 -2.84
C ALA A 94 -8.21 7.65 -1.35
N SER A 95 -8.56 6.46 -0.88
CA SER A 95 -8.37 6.05 0.51
C SER A 95 -6.88 6.00 0.88
N VAL A 96 -6.04 5.45 -0.01
CA VAL A 96 -4.58 5.43 0.22
C VAL A 96 -4.05 6.86 0.30
N ALA A 97 -4.42 7.71 -0.65
CA ALA A 97 -3.97 9.11 -0.70
C ALA A 97 -4.37 9.87 0.57
N LYS A 98 -5.56 9.58 1.08
CA LYS A 98 -6.09 10.25 2.28
C LYS A 98 -5.43 9.74 3.56
N ASN A 99 -5.22 8.44 3.68
CA ASN A 99 -4.78 7.82 4.94
C ASN A 99 -3.27 7.76 5.12
N ALA A 100 -2.50 7.65 4.03
CA ALA A 100 -1.06 7.43 4.14
C ALA A 100 -0.27 8.56 4.79
N PRO A 101 -0.51 9.86 4.46
CA PRO A 101 0.39 10.93 4.92
C PRO A 101 0.50 11.06 6.44
N ASP A 102 -0.58 10.83 7.16
CA ASP A 102 -0.60 11.01 8.62
C ASP A 102 -0.93 9.70 9.36
N ALA A 103 -0.75 8.57 8.70
CA ALA A 103 -0.99 7.28 9.32
C ALA A 103 0.01 7.00 10.44
N ASP A 104 -0.47 6.40 11.52
CA ASP A 104 0.40 5.88 12.57
C ASP A 104 1.19 4.68 12.05
N VAL A 105 2.39 4.48 12.59
CA VAL A 105 3.20 3.29 12.26
C VAL A 105 3.26 2.41 13.50
N LYS A 106 2.77 1.18 13.37
CA LYS A 106 2.75 0.20 14.46
C LYS A 106 3.49 -1.06 14.04
N GLU A 107 3.94 -1.81 15.02
CA GLU A 107 4.70 -3.05 14.80
C GLU A 107 4.00 -4.22 15.46
N ASP A 108 3.95 -5.33 14.72
CA ASP A 108 3.45 -6.62 15.22
C ASP A 108 4.51 -7.67 14.88
N LEU A 109 5.59 -7.67 15.65
CA LEU A 109 6.77 -8.50 15.40
C LEU A 109 6.90 -9.66 16.38
#